data_ccae72cd9c605620c0d80d446a65dd50
#
_entry.id   ccae72cd9c605620c0d80d446a65dd50
#
_cell.length_a   1.000
_cell.length_b   1.000
_cell.length_c   1.000
_cell.angle_alpha   90.00
_cell.angle_beta   90.00
_cell.angle_gamma   90.00
#
_symmetry.space_group_name_H-M   'P 1'
#
loop_
_entity.id
_entity.type
_entity.pdbx_description
1 polymer ?
#
loop_
_entity_poly.entity_id
_entity_poly.type
_entity_poly.pdbx_seq_one_letter_code
_entity_poly.pdbx_strand_id
1 'polypeptide(L)' 'MQIDYSTLSQTLKSLTEGETDAVALMATVACEVHHSDDRFDWTGFYRVVGPELLKIGPYQGGHGCLVIPFS' A
#
# COMPACT_ATOMS: atom_id res chain seq x y z
N MET A 1 7.61 15.50 9.85
CA MET A 1 6.30 15.29 10.50
C MET A 1 6.28 13.91 11.13
N GLN A 2 5.73 13.81 12.31
CA GLN A 2 5.62 12.53 13.01
C GLN A 2 4.28 11.89 12.69
N ILE A 3 4.28 10.57 12.46
CA ILE A 3 3.06 9.83 12.18
C ILE A 3 2.28 9.66 13.48
N ASP A 4 1.00 10.02 13.46
CA ASP A 4 0.07 9.67 14.53
C ASP A 4 -0.56 8.32 14.15
N TYR A 5 -0.01 7.25 14.65
CA TYR A 5 -0.47 5.91 14.32
C TYR A 5 -1.90 5.63 14.76
N SER A 6 -2.32 6.24 15.86
CA SER A 6 -3.70 6.08 16.34
C SER A 6 -4.70 6.69 15.35
N THR A 7 -4.44 7.91 14.91
CA THR A 7 -5.29 8.59 13.93
C THR A 7 -5.29 7.87 12.59
N LEU A 8 -4.10 7.45 12.14
CA LEU A 8 -3.96 6.71 10.88
C LEU A 8 -4.76 5.40 10.93
N SER A 9 -4.65 4.67 12.02
CA SER A 9 -5.36 3.41 12.20
C SER A 9 -6.88 3.62 12.19
N GLN A 10 -7.37 4.64 12.87
CA GLN A 10 -8.80 4.96 12.89
C GLN A 10 -9.31 5.37 11.50
N THR A 11 -8.53 6.18 10.79
CA THR A 11 -8.88 6.60 9.43
C THR A 11 -8.96 5.39 8.50
N LEU A 12 -7.97 4.52 8.55
CA LEU A 12 -7.97 3.30 7.73
C LEU A 12 -9.17 2.41 8.05
N LYS A 13 -9.45 2.21 9.32
CA LYS A 13 -10.58 1.40 9.74
C LYS A 13 -11.89 1.95 9.21
N SER A 14 -12.08 3.27 9.29
CA SER A 14 -13.29 3.94 8.83
C SER A 14 -13.44 3.83 7.30
N LEU A 15 -12.34 4.06 6.56
CA LEU A 15 -12.37 4.04 5.10
C LEU A 15 -12.57 2.64 4.52
N THR A 16 -12.11 1.62 5.22
CA THR A 16 -12.15 0.25 4.72
C THR A 16 -13.28 -0.59 5.31
N GLU A 17 -14.09 0.01 6.16
CA GLU A 17 -15.18 -0.72 6.83
C GLU A 17 -16.15 -1.28 5.80
N GLY A 18 -16.40 -2.59 5.91
CA GLY A 18 -17.32 -3.27 4.99
C GLY A 18 -16.72 -3.60 3.63
N GLU A 19 -15.51 -3.18 3.33
CA GLU A 19 -14.88 -3.48 2.05
C GLU A 19 -14.23 -4.85 2.08
N THR A 20 -14.47 -5.65 1.04
CA THR A 20 -13.92 -7.00 0.92
C THR A 20 -13.05 -7.16 -0.33
N ASP A 21 -12.98 -6.18 -1.20
CA ASP A 21 -12.14 -6.23 -2.40
C ASP A 21 -10.70 -5.96 -2.02
N ALA A 22 -9.82 -6.94 -2.26
CA ALA A 22 -8.41 -6.83 -1.86
C ALA A 22 -7.69 -5.69 -2.57
N VAL A 23 -7.99 -5.45 -3.84
CA VAL A 23 -7.34 -4.35 -4.59
C VAL A 23 -7.75 -3.00 -4.02
N ALA A 24 -9.05 -2.82 -3.74
CA ALA A 24 -9.53 -1.58 -3.14
C ALA A 24 -8.93 -1.34 -1.76
N LEU A 25 -8.80 -2.39 -0.95
CA LEU A 25 -8.18 -2.30 0.37
C LEU A 25 -6.72 -1.91 0.27
N MET A 26 -5.97 -2.57 -0.61
CA MET A 26 -4.55 -2.26 -0.80
C MET A 26 -4.34 -0.84 -1.32
N ALA A 27 -5.15 -0.40 -2.26
CA ALA A 27 -5.04 0.94 -2.82
C ALA A 27 -5.29 2.01 -1.75
N THR A 28 -6.31 1.81 -0.92
CA THR A 28 -6.65 2.75 0.16
C THR A 28 -5.55 2.78 1.22
N VAL A 29 -5.05 1.63 1.62
CA VAL A 29 -3.97 1.54 2.61
C VAL A 29 -2.72 2.23 2.07
N ALA A 30 -2.33 1.95 0.82
CA ALA A 30 -1.16 2.58 0.21
C ALA A 30 -1.30 4.10 0.19
N CYS A 31 -2.47 4.59 -0.18
CA CYS A 31 -2.74 6.03 -0.25
C CYS A 31 -2.61 6.69 1.13
N GLU A 32 -3.30 6.15 2.13
CA GLU A 32 -3.32 6.75 3.46
C GLU A 32 -1.97 6.67 4.16
N VAL A 33 -1.27 5.56 4.02
CA VAL A 33 0.07 5.41 4.60
C VAL A 33 1.04 6.38 3.92
N HIS A 34 1.00 6.44 2.59
CA HIS A 34 1.91 7.32 1.84
C HIS A 34 1.76 8.78 2.24
N HIS A 35 0.52 9.24 2.41
CA HIS A 35 0.24 10.63 2.73
C HIS A 35 0.29 10.93 4.23
N SER A 36 0.52 9.92 5.08
CA SER A 36 0.60 10.14 6.52
C SER A 36 1.91 10.81 6.95
N ASP A 37 2.93 10.77 6.11
CA ASP A 37 4.25 11.34 6.41
C ASP A 37 4.93 11.72 5.09
N ASP A 38 5.39 12.95 4.99
CA ASP A 38 6.03 13.47 3.78
C ASP A 38 7.44 12.89 3.53
N ARG A 39 7.96 12.08 4.46
CA ARG A 39 9.21 11.35 4.25
C ARG A 39 9.06 10.13 3.36
N PHE A 40 7.83 9.65 3.15
CA PHE A 40 7.60 8.49 2.29
C PHE A 40 7.68 8.88 0.82
N ASP A 41 8.61 8.28 0.09
CA ASP A 41 8.76 8.49 -1.35
C ASP A 41 7.93 7.50 -2.14
N TRP A 42 7.75 6.29 -1.59
CA TRP A 42 7.02 5.23 -2.26
C TRP A 42 6.40 4.31 -1.22
N THR A 43 5.14 3.98 -1.43
CA THR A 43 4.39 3.06 -0.57
C THR A 43 3.53 2.18 -1.46
N GLY A 44 3.63 0.87 -1.30
CA GLY A 44 2.84 0.00 -2.14
C GLY A 44 2.94 -1.46 -1.77
N PHE A 45 2.35 -2.27 -2.63
CA PHE A 45 2.25 -3.71 -2.45
C PHE A 45 2.83 -4.44 -3.65
N TYR A 46 3.45 -5.57 -3.39
CA TYR A 46 3.82 -6.53 -4.41
C TYR A 46 3.08 -7.83 -4.13
N ARG A 47 2.64 -8.48 -5.20
CA ARG A 47 1.90 -9.74 -5.10
C ARG A 47 2.77 -10.88 -5.62
N VAL A 48 2.73 -12.01 -4.93
CA VAL A 48 3.36 -13.23 -5.42
C VAL A 48 2.45 -13.80 -6.49
N VAL A 49 2.92 -13.84 -7.74
CA VAL A 49 2.09 -14.26 -8.88
C VAL A 49 2.57 -15.55 -9.51
N GLY A 50 3.65 -16.13 -8.99
CA GLY A 50 4.17 -17.39 -9.46
C GLY A 50 5.40 -17.77 -8.66
N PRO A 51 6.03 -18.91 -8.93
CA PRO A 51 7.24 -19.28 -8.21
C PRO A 51 8.31 -18.22 -8.45
N GLU A 52 8.83 -17.68 -7.36
CA GLU A 52 9.93 -16.73 -7.38
C GLU A 52 9.65 -15.45 -8.22
N LEU A 53 8.37 -15.01 -8.24
CA LEU A 53 8.00 -13.84 -9.05
C LEU A 53 7.00 -12.95 -8.32
N LEU A 54 7.35 -11.67 -8.22
CA LEU A 54 6.47 -10.64 -7.69
C LEU A 54 6.01 -9.72 -8.82
N LYS A 55 4.77 -9.31 -8.77
CA LYS A 55 4.26 -8.23 -9.62
C LYS A 55 3.72 -7.10 -8.76
N ILE A 56 3.90 -5.88 -9.26
CA ILE A 56 3.46 -4.70 -8.56
C ILE A 56 1.94 -4.73 -8.35
N GLY A 57 1.51 -4.31 -7.18
CA GLY A 57 0.12 -4.08 -6.85
C GLY A 57 -0.16 -2.60 -6.72
N PRO A 58 -1.24 -2.22 -6.03
CA PRO A 58 -1.55 -0.81 -5.81
C PRO A 58 -0.43 -0.07 -5.08
N TYR A 59 -0.13 1.15 -5.52
CA TYR A 59 0.96 1.93 -4.92
C TYR A 59 0.72 3.42 -5.10
N GLN A 60 1.51 4.19 -4.34
CA GLN A 60 1.58 5.65 -4.42
C GLN A 60 3.04 6.06 -4.55
N GLY A 61 3.29 7.15 -5.27
CA GLY A 61 4.63 7.65 -5.51
C GLY A 61 5.04 7.51 -6.95
N GLY A 62 6.34 7.49 -7.21
CA GLY A 62 6.87 7.32 -8.55
C GLY A 62 6.74 5.89 -9.05
N HIS A 63 7.34 5.62 -10.19
CA HIS A 63 7.29 4.29 -10.79
C HIS A 63 7.98 3.25 -9.92
N GLY A 64 7.34 2.09 -9.77
CA GLY A 64 7.96 0.91 -9.20
C GLY A 64 8.31 -0.10 -10.27
N CYS A 65 9.11 -1.10 -9.92
CA CYS A 65 9.41 -2.20 -10.83
C CYS A 65 8.14 -3.03 -11.04
N LEU A 66 7.74 -3.22 -12.30
CA LEU A 66 6.53 -3.99 -12.61
C LEU A 66 6.64 -5.45 -12.18
N VAL A 67 7.82 -6.03 -12.37
CA VAL A 67 8.08 -7.44 -12.09
C VAL A 67 9.40 -7.56 -11.34
N ILE A 68 9.40 -8.31 -10.27
CA ILE A 68 10.61 -8.58 -9.48
C ILE A 68 10.76 -10.09 -9.33
N PRO A 69 11.79 -10.69 -9.94
CA PRO A 69 12.11 -12.08 -9.65
C PRO A 69 12.76 -12.19 -8.26
N PHE A 70 12.47 -13.28 -7.56
CA PHE A 70 13.08 -13.54 -6.27
C PHE A 70 13.33 -15.04 -6.12
N SER A 71 14.25 -15.38 -5.25
CA SER A 71 14.54 -16.79 -4.99
C SER A 71 15.04 -16.98 -3.57
#